data_4b66092d30e8c55771672221d38865ed
#
_entry.id   4b66092d30e8c55771672221d38865ed
#
_cell.length_a   1.000
_cell.length_b   1.000
_cell.length_c   1.000
_cell.angle_alpha   90.00
_cell.angle_beta   90.00
_cell.angle_gamma   90.00
#
_symmetry.space_group_name_H-M   'P 1'
#
loop_
_entity.id
_entity.type
_entity.pdbx_description
1 polymer ?
#
loop_
_entity_poly.entity_id
_entity_poly.type
_entity_poly.pdbx_seq_one_letter_code
_entity_poly.pdbx_strand_id
1 'polypeptide(L)'
;MAMFNLRSLSLASDFTEGHLGHKRKQVSGPARVVAIGNFDGLHLGHLALLEELRVLQQTLAATGQGCLQTVLSFEPHPRVFFQPNQPPLKILPFGTKVLCLKELGLDELAILKFNLSLASMTPEEFVHQVLVDELNAKAVVVGEDFRFGSKRSGSVKTLQQMGERLGFQVKAVASVMHQQERVSSSLLRDVLQMANLPAYKDLTGRDYELSGRVSYGRQLGRT
;
A
#
# COMPACT_ATOMS: atom_id res chain seq x y z
N MET A 1 -0.51 23.85 4.91
CA MET A 1 -0.61 22.47 5.46
C MET A 1 -1.51 21.70 4.52
N ALA A 2 -0.95 20.79 3.69
CA ALA A 2 -1.75 20.00 2.76
C ALA A 2 -2.73 19.11 3.56
N MET A 3 -3.99 19.02 3.13
CA MET A 3 -4.97 18.14 3.78
C MET A 3 -4.73 16.71 3.36
N PHE A 4 -4.49 15.81 4.33
CA PHE A 4 -4.43 14.37 4.09
C PHE A 4 -5.76 13.87 3.55
N ASN A 5 -5.73 13.11 2.45
CA ASN A 5 -6.91 12.61 1.77
C ASN A 5 -7.02 11.08 1.90
N LEU A 6 -8.16 10.58 2.34
CA LEU A 6 -8.51 9.16 2.31
C LEU A 6 -9.43 8.92 1.11
N ARG A 7 -8.93 8.18 0.11
CA ARG A 7 -9.66 7.90 -1.13
C ARG A 7 -9.97 6.41 -1.26
N SER A 8 -11.24 6.07 -1.43
CA SER A 8 -11.64 4.72 -1.83
C SER A 8 -11.70 4.63 -3.35
N LEU A 9 -10.96 3.70 -3.92
CA LEU A 9 -10.96 3.42 -5.35
C LEU A 9 -11.98 2.32 -5.64
N SER A 10 -12.96 2.65 -6.50
CA SER A 10 -13.90 1.68 -7.04
C SER A 10 -13.60 1.53 -8.53
N LEU A 11 -13.13 0.37 -8.94
CA LEU A 11 -12.99 0.04 -10.35
C LEU A 11 -14.40 -0.14 -10.90
N ALA A 12 -14.70 0.50 -12.03
CA ALA A 12 -16.00 0.38 -12.67
C ALA A 12 -16.32 -1.10 -12.94
N SER A 13 -17.51 -1.54 -12.53
CA SER A 13 -17.95 -2.93 -12.63
C SER A 13 -18.25 -3.40 -14.06
N ASP A 14 -18.04 -2.56 -15.08
CA ASP A 14 -18.45 -2.81 -16.45
C ASP A 14 -17.28 -3.25 -17.33
N PHE A 15 -16.69 -4.39 -17.01
CA PHE A 15 -15.86 -5.11 -17.97
C PHE A 15 -16.67 -6.22 -18.61
N THR A 16 -17.47 -5.84 -19.61
CA THR A 16 -17.90 -6.77 -20.65
C THR A 16 -16.68 -7.11 -21.52
N GLU A 17 -16.43 -8.40 -21.67
CA GLU A 17 -15.41 -8.95 -22.55
C GLU A 17 -15.42 -8.26 -23.92
N GLY A 18 -14.26 -7.77 -24.36
CA GLY A 18 -14.00 -7.56 -25.79
C GLY A 18 -13.93 -6.14 -26.31
N HIS A 19 -13.16 -5.22 -25.70
CA HIS A 19 -12.76 -4.01 -26.44
C HIS A 19 -11.29 -3.66 -26.21
N LEU A 20 -10.43 -4.18 -27.08
CA LEU A 20 -9.05 -3.70 -27.34
C LEU A 20 -9.04 -2.35 -28.10
N GLY A 21 -9.90 -1.44 -27.69
CA GLY A 21 -9.98 -0.09 -28.23
C GLY A 21 -9.88 0.92 -27.09
N HIS A 22 -8.68 1.09 -26.51
CA HIS A 22 -8.46 2.08 -25.46
C HIS A 22 -8.58 3.49 -26.03
N LYS A 23 -9.77 4.06 -26.03
CA LYS A 23 -9.88 5.52 -25.96
C LYS A 23 -9.26 5.91 -24.62
N ARG A 24 -8.09 6.55 -24.65
CA ARG A 24 -7.48 7.14 -23.45
C ARG A 24 -8.53 7.99 -22.76
N LYS A 25 -9.03 7.50 -21.61
CA LYS A 25 -9.84 8.31 -20.73
C LYS A 25 -8.93 9.47 -20.34
N GLN A 26 -9.38 10.70 -20.56
CA GLN A 26 -8.57 11.87 -20.19
C GLN A 26 -8.31 11.76 -18.70
N VAL A 27 -7.05 11.54 -18.32
CA VAL A 27 -6.66 11.32 -16.92
C VAL A 27 -6.98 12.59 -16.16
N SER A 28 -8.06 12.56 -15.37
CA SER A 28 -8.52 13.68 -14.57
C SER A 28 -8.02 13.52 -13.14
N GLY A 29 -7.15 14.42 -12.71
CA GLY A 29 -6.69 14.45 -11.32
C GLY A 29 -5.20 14.76 -11.17
N PRO A 30 -4.75 15.07 -9.96
CA PRO A 30 -3.37 15.39 -9.70
C PRO A 30 -2.46 14.22 -10.05
N ALA A 31 -1.23 14.53 -10.47
CA ALA A 31 -0.18 13.55 -10.63
C ALA A 31 0.24 12.98 -9.26
N ARG A 32 0.67 11.72 -9.24
CA ARG A 32 1.05 11.02 -8.01
C ARG A 32 2.37 10.30 -8.12
N VAL A 33 3.09 10.28 -7.01
CA VAL A 33 4.10 9.26 -6.73
C VAL A 33 3.43 8.22 -5.82
N VAL A 34 3.45 6.95 -6.19
CA VAL A 34 2.63 5.91 -5.57
C VAL A 34 3.51 4.83 -4.95
N ALA A 35 3.43 4.64 -3.63
CA ALA A 35 3.98 3.45 -2.98
C ALA A 35 2.91 2.37 -2.86
N ILE A 36 3.19 1.14 -3.35
CA ILE A 36 2.22 0.04 -3.35
C ILE A 36 2.57 -0.97 -2.26
N GLY A 37 1.61 -1.26 -1.39
CA GLY A 37 1.78 -2.28 -0.35
C GLY A 37 0.59 -2.37 0.60
N ASN A 38 0.58 -3.39 1.46
CA ASN A 38 -0.48 -3.51 2.47
C ASN A 38 -0.27 -2.55 3.66
N PHE A 39 0.96 -2.16 3.91
CA PHE A 39 1.36 -1.27 5.01
C PHE A 39 0.81 -1.72 6.37
N ASP A 40 0.78 -3.04 6.58
CA ASP A 40 0.34 -3.62 7.85
C ASP A 40 1.52 -3.69 8.82
N GLY A 41 1.44 -2.91 9.89
CA GLY A 41 2.49 -2.78 10.91
C GLY A 41 3.44 -1.59 10.72
N LEU A 42 3.51 -0.98 9.53
CA LEU A 42 4.40 0.18 9.22
C LEU A 42 5.84 -0.02 9.72
N HIS A 43 6.39 -1.20 9.44
CA HIS A 43 7.76 -1.57 9.81
C HIS A 43 8.84 -0.83 9.00
N LEU A 44 10.10 -0.94 9.40
CA LEU A 44 11.24 -0.26 8.75
C LEU A 44 11.29 -0.45 7.23
N GLY A 45 10.89 -1.63 6.71
CA GLY A 45 10.78 -1.84 5.26
C GLY A 45 9.70 -0.96 4.60
N HIS A 46 8.58 -0.70 5.28
CA HIS A 46 7.58 0.24 4.80
C HIS A 46 8.08 1.69 4.88
N LEU A 47 8.81 2.04 5.95
CA LEU A 47 9.40 3.38 6.08
C LEU A 47 10.43 3.65 4.97
N ALA A 48 11.22 2.65 4.57
CA ALA A 48 12.13 2.75 3.44
C ALA A 48 11.39 3.02 2.10
N LEU A 49 10.22 2.38 1.88
CA LEU A 49 9.38 2.68 0.73
C LEU A 49 8.86 4.13 0.75
N LEU A 50 8.45 4.62 1.92
CA LEU A 50 7.94 5.99 2.07
C LEU A 50 9.04 7.04 1.93
N GLU A 51 10.26 6.74 2.35
CA GLU A 51 11.40 7.64 2.13
C GLU A 51 11.73 7.77 0.63
N GLU A 52 11.78 6.65 -0.08
CA GLU A 52 12.00 6.68 -1.54
C GLU A 52 10.86 7.39 -2.28
N LEU A 53 9.61 7.22 -1.81
CA LEU A 53 8.46 7.96 -2.30
C LEU A 53 8.67 9.48 -2.19
N ARG A 54 9.17 9.94 -1.03
CA ARG A 54 9.47 11.36 -0.77
C ARG A 54 10.57 11.89 -1.68
N VAL A 55 11.66 11.13 -1.85
CA VAL A 55 12.78 11.49 -2.73
C VAL A 55 12.30 11.65 -4.18
N LEU A 56 11.51 10.72 -4.68
CA LEU A 56 10.97 10.81 -6.05
C LEU A 56 10.00 11.97 -6.21
N GLN A 57 9.17 12.24 -5.23
CA GLN A 57 8.24 13.37 -5.26
C GLN A 57 9.01 14.70 -5.32
N GLN A 58 10.06 14.86 -4.50
CA GLN A 58 10.91 16.05 -4.52
C GLN A 58 11.64 16.22 -5.86
N THR A 59 12.14 15.13 -6.42
CA THR A 59 12.80 15.12 -7.73
C THR A 59 11.86 15.59 -8.83
N LEU A 60 10.62 15.09 -8.86
CA LEU A 60 9.62 15.51 -9.83
C LEU A 60 9.15 16.96 -9.60
N ALA A 61 9.01 17.37 -8.35
CA ALA A 61 8.67 18.75 -8.02
C ALA A 61 9.73 19.75 -8.50
N ALA A 62 11.02 19.40 -8.42
CA ALA A 62 12.11 20.22 -8.93
C ALA A 62 12.06 20.43 -10.46
N THR A 63 11.39 19.55 -11.20
CA THR A 63 11.15 19.71 -12.65
C THR A 63 9.82 20.42 -12.98
N GLY A 64 9.15 20.98 -11.97
CA GLY A 64 7.85 21.67 -12.12
C GLY A 64 6.63 20.74 -12.11
N GLN A 65 6.82 19.44 -11.87
CA GLN A 65 5.73 18.47 -11.77
C GLN A 65 5.32 18.28 -10.31
N GLY A 66 4.34 19.04 -9.84
CA GLY A 66 3.73 18.82 -8.53
C GLY A 66 2.99 17.47 -8.47
N CYS A 67 3.44 16.57 -7.59
CA CYS A 67 2.83 15.25 -7.40
C CYS A 67 2.43 15.05 -5.95
N LEU A 68 1.31 14.36 -5.72
CA LEU A 68 0.91 13.90 -4.39
C LEU A 68 1.70 12.65 -4.00
N GLN A 69 2.10 12.58 -2.73
CA GLN A 69 2.63 11.37 -2.12
C GLN A 69 1.47 10.45 -1.73
N THR A 70 1.30 9.37 -2.46
CA THR A 70 0.16 8.46 -2.33
C THR A 70 0.62 7.08 -1.91
N VAL A 71 0.00 6.50 -0.89
CA VAL A 71 0.07 5.07 -0.60
C VAL A 71 -1.13 4.38 -1.23
N LEU A 72 -0.90 3.36 -2.06
CA LEU A 72 -1.93 2.44 -2.55
C LEU A 72 -1.93 1.19 -1.67
N SER A 73 -3.04 0.97 -0.96
CA SER A 73 -3.24 -0.18 -0.09
C SER A 73 -4.53 -0.92 -0.44
N PHE A 74 -4.70 -2.12 0.10
CA PHE A 74 -5.79 -3.03 -0.24
C PHE A 74 -6.64 -3.34 1.00
N GLU A 75 -7.96 -3.34 0.83
CA GLU A 75 -8.88 -3.74 1.90
C GLU A 75 -10.05 -4.55 1.31
N PRO A 76 -10.37 -5.76 1.82
CA PRO A 76 -9.59 -6.46 2.84
C PRO A 76 -8.18 -6.81 2.38
N HIS A 77 -7.30 -7.11 3.35
CA HIS A 77 -5.95 -7.58 3.04
C HIS A 77 -6.01 -8.80 2.11
N PRO A 78 -5.19 -8.91 1.04
CA PRO A 78 -5.25 -10.02 0.07
C PRO A 78 -5.24 -11.42 0.71
N ARG A 79 -4.47 -11.62 1.78
CA ARG A 79 -4.47 -12.90 2.50
C ARG A 79 -5.83 -13.23 3.14
N VAL A 80 -6.56 -12.24 3.62
CA VAL A 80 -7.91 -12.45 4.17
C VAL A 80 -8.86 -12.92 3.07
N PHE A 81 -8.74 -12.38 1.87
CA PHE A 81 -9.55 -12.80 0.73
C PHE A 81 -9.27 -14.24 0.31
N PHE A 82 -7.98 -14.63 0.21
CA PHE A 82 -7.60 -15.98 -0.22
C PHE A 82 -7.66 -17.03 0.89
N GLN A 83 -7.60 -16.63 2.16
CA GLN A 83 -7.60 -17.51 3.32
C GLN A 83 -8.63 -17.03 4.37
N PRO A 84 -9.93 -17.03 4.04
CA PRO A 84 -10.96 -16.45 4.92
C PRO A 84 -11.10 -17.20 6.26
N ASN A 85 -10.76 -18.50 6.30
CA ASN A 85 -10.83 -19.32 7.51
C ASN A 85 -9.61 -19.15 8.43
N GLN A 86 -8.54 -18.56 7.94
CA GLN A 86 -7.30 -18.31 8.68
C GLN A 86 -6.78 -16.90 8.37
N PRO A 87 -7.54 -15.86 8.71
CA PRO A 87 -7.08 -14.50 8.45
C PRO A 87 -5.82 -14.22 9.27
N PRO A 88 -4.83 -13.56 8.68
CA PRO A 88 -3.66 -13.15 9.44
C PRO A 88 -4.06 -12.16 10.53
N LEU A 89 -3.37 -12.21 11.67
CA LEU A 89 -3.51 -11.19 12.70
C LEU A 89 -3.26 -9.80 12.07
N LYS A 90 -4.24 -8.90 12.18
CA LYS A 90 -4.10 -7.52 11.73
C LYS A 90 -3.20 -6.78 12.74
N ILE A 91 -2.04 -6.31 12.30
CA ILE A 91 -1.08 -5.65 13.19
C ILE A 91 -1.59 -4.27 13.59
N LEU A 92 -2.08 -3.52 12.58
CA LEU A 92 -2.68 -2.20 12.80
C LEU A 92 -4.16 -2.20 12.41
N PRO A 93 -5.06 -1.77 13.29
CA PRO A 93 -6.41 -1.40 12.91
C PRO A 93 -6.40 -0.35 11.79
N PHE A 94 -7.40 -0.39 10.91
CA PHE A 94 -7.44 0.51 9.75
C PHE A 94 -7.33 2.00 10.15
N GLY A 95 -8.07 2.43 11.19
CA GLY A 95 -8.01 3.80 11.70
C GLY A 95 -6.61 4.20 12.16
N THR A 96 -5.91 3.31 12.89
CA THR A 96 -4.53 3.55 13.33
C THR A 96 -3.58 3.64 12.13
N LYS A 97 -3.72 2.79 11.12
CA LYS A 97 -2.94 2.89 9.87
C LYS A 97 -3.12 4.26 9.21
N VAL A 98 -4.35 4.73 9.09
CA VAL A 98 -4.66 6.07 8.53
C VAL A 98 -3.97 7.18 9.31
N LEU A 99 -4.06 7.17 10.63
CA LEU A 99 -3.43 8.17 11.49
C LEU A 99 -1.91 8.17 11.35
N CYS A 100 -1.28 6.99 11.42
CA CYS A 100 0.16 6.86 11.28
C CYS A 100 0.67 7.34 9.91
N LEU A 101 -0.02 7.02 8.82
CA LEU A 101 0.37 7.49 7.49
C LEU A 101 0.23 9.00 7.35
N LYS A 102 -0.80 9.58 7.97
CA LYS A 102 -0.97 11.03 8.05
C LYS A 102 0.15 11.71 8.84
N GLU A 103 0.53 11.15 9.99
CA GLU A 103 1.64 11.65 10.82
C GLU A 103 2.99 11.57 10.11
N LEU A 104 3.17 10.57 9.24
CA LEU A 104 4.35 10.45 8.37
C LEU A 104 4.36 11.46 7.21
N GLY A 105 3.36 12.35 7.12
CA GLY A 105 3.33 13.46 6.17
C GLY A 105 2.90 13.09 4.76
N LEU A 106 2.21 11.96 4.58
CA LEU A 106 1.64 11.58 3.28
C LEU A 106 0.46 12.47 2.91
N ASP A 107 0.27 12.70 1.62
CA ASP A 107 -0.85 13.48 1.11
C ASP A 107 -2.13 12.64 0.96
N GLU A 108 -1.98 11.36 0.57
CA GLU A 108 -3.13 10.52 0.24
C GLU A 108 -2.90 9.04 0.61
N LEU A 109 -3.95 8.41 1.14
CA LEU A 109 -4.09 6.96 1.21
C LEU A 109 -5.20 6.52 0.27
N ALA A 110 -4.84 5.86 -0.82
CA ALA A 110 -5.75 5.25 -1.77
C ALA A 110 -6.02 3.79 -1.37
N ILE A 111 -7.28 3.44 -1.13
CA ILE A 111 -7.69 2.09 -0.78
C ILE A 111 -8.39 1.45 -1.96
N LEU A 112 -7.80 0.37 -2.46
CA LEU A 112 -8.40 -0.44 -3.50
C LEU A 112 -9.10 -1.65 -2.88
N LYS A 113 -10.41 -1.78 -3.14
CA LYS A 113 -11.19 -2.91 -2.65
C LYS A 113 -10.67 -4.21 -3.25
N PHE A 114 -10.13 -5.10 -2.41
CA PHE A 114 -9.66 -6.40 -2.86
C PHE A 114 -10.83 -7.39 -2.99
N ASN A 115 -11.14 -7.75 -4.22
CA ASN A 115 -12.26 -8.64 -4.57
C ASN A 115 -11.85 -9.56 -5.73
N LEU A 116 -12.76 -10.39 -6.20
CA LEU A 116 -12.50 -11.33 -7.29
C LEU A 116 -12.09 -10.60 -8.59
N SER A 117 -12.72 -9.47 -8.91
CA SER A 117 -12.38 -8.67 -10.10
C SER A 117 -10.92 -8.22 -10.06
N LEU A 118 -10.47 -7.63 -8.93
CA LEU A 118 -9.07 -7.23 -8.77
C LEU A 118 -8.11 -8.43 -8.76
N ALA A 119 -8.50 -9.54 -8.11
CA ALA A 119 -7.67 -10.73 -8.02
C ALA A 119 -7.47 -11.44 -9.36
N SER A 120 -8.38 -11.26 -10.32
CA SER A 120 -8.33 -11.82 -11.67
C SER A 120 -7.68 -10.91 -12.71
N MET A 121 -7.42 -9.64 -12.37
CA MET A 121 -6.76 -8.71 -13.30
C MET A 121 -5.39 -9.19 -13.74
N THR A 122 -5.11 -9.09 -15.02
CA THR A 122 -3.76 -9.26 -15.55
C THR A 122 -2.84 -8.13 -15.06
N PRO A 123 -1.51 -8.31 -15.09
CA PRO A 123 -0.58 -7.22 -14.79
C PRO A 123 -0.82 -5.97 -15.65
N GLU A 124 -1.13 -6.15 -16.93
CA GLU A 124 -1.41 -5.07 -17.87
C GLU A 124 -2.66 -4.28 -17.47
N GLU A 125 -3.75 -4.97 -17.15
CA GLU A 125 -5.00 -4.35 -16.71
C GLU A 125 -4.79 -3.56 -15.41
N PHE A 126 -4.08 -4.13 -14.44
CA PHE A 126 -3.77 -3.44 -13.19
C PHE A 126 -2.99 -2.15 -13.43
N VAL A 127 -1.94 -2.20 -14.26
CA VAL A 127 -1.12 -1.02 -14.54
C VAL A 127 -1.92 0.04 -15.26
N HIS A 128 -2.65 -0.32 -16.33
CA HIS A 128 -3.44 0.65 -17.09
C HIS A 128 -4.56 1.25 -16.25
N GLN A 129 -5.41 0.42 -15.66
CA GLN A 129 -6.62 0.90 -15.00
C GLN A 129 -6.34 1.58 -13.65
N VAL A 130 -5.42 0.98 -12.85
CA VAL A 130 -5.18 1.49 -11.49
C VAL A 130 -4.09 2.56 -11.49
N LEU A 131 -2.93 2.27 -12.07
CA LEU A 131 -1.81 3.20 -11.96
C LEU A 131 -1.90 4.38 -12.92
N VAL A 132 -2.29 4.13 -14.17
CA VAL A 132 -2.35 5.18 -15.20
C VAL A 132 -3.68 5.92 -15.13
N ASP A 133 -4.80 5.23 -15.33
CA ASP A 133 -6.09 5.88 -15.53
C ASP A 133 -6.68 6.45 -14.24
N GLU A 134 -6.57 5.70 -13.12
CA GLU A 134 -7.19 6.09 -11.86
C GLU A 134 -6.27 6.94 -10.98
N LEU A 135 -4.97 6.60 -10.92
CA LEU A 135 -4.02 7.29 -10.04
C LEU A 135 -3.16 8.33 -10.75
N ASN A 136 -3.13 8.39 -12.08
CA ASN A 136 -2.21 9.27 -12.82
C ASN A 136 -0.78 9.19 -12.28
N ALA A 137 -0.28 7.97 -12.07
CA ALA A 137 1.03 7.74 -11.50
C ALA A 137 2.14 8.25 -12.41
N LYS A 138 3.06 9.05 -11.88
CA LYS A 138 4.29 9.51 -12.54
C LYS A 138 5.51 8.74 -12.05
N ALA A 139 5.43 8.20 -10.84
CA ALA A 139 6.40 7.26 -10.32
C ALA A 139 5.72 6.25 -9.40
N VAL A 140 6.27 5.05 -9.34
CA VAL A 140 5.78 3.94 -8.52
C VAL A 140 6.94 3.36 -7.71
N VAL A 141 6.74 3.21 -6.40
CA VAL A 141 7.70 2.64 -5.46
C VAL A 141 7.17 1.31 -4.96
N VAL A 142 7.96 0.25 -5.06
CA VAL A 142 7.61 -1.10 -4.62
C VAL A 142 8.80 -1.79 -3.97
N GLY A 143 8.56 -2.81 -3.15
CA GLY A 143 9.63 -3.69 -2.68
C GLY A 143 10.22 -4.51 -3.84
N GLU A 144 11.48 -4.92 -3.73
CA GLU A 144 12.19 -5.71 -4.76
C GLU A 144 11.52 -7.06 -5.09
N ASP A 145 10.77 -7.61 -4.15
CA ASP A 145 10.03 -8.87 -4.28
C ASP A 145 8.56 -8.66 -4.69
N PHE A 146 8.18 -7.46 -5.07
CA PHE A 146 6.80 -7.12 -5.40
C PHE A 146 6.26 -7.99 -6.53
N ARG A 147 5.07 -8.52 -6.31
CA ARG A 147 4.32 -9.33 -7.28
C ARG A 147 2.88 -8.83 -7.34
N PHE A 148 2.33 -8.75 -8.54
CA PHE A 148 0.98 -8.23 -8.76
C PHE A 148 0.28 -8.95 -9.92
N GLY A 149 -0.99 -8.61 -10.13
CA GLY A 149 -1.83 -9.23 -11.14
C GLY A 149 -2.23 -10.66 -10.78
N SER A 150 -3.08 -11.23 -11.61
CA SER A 150 -3.61 -12.60 -11.45
C SER A 150 -2.50 -13.61 -11.27
N LYS A 151 -2.66 -14.51 -10.29
CA LYS A 151 -1.66 -15.54 -9.93
C LYS A 151 -0.26 -14.98 -9.65
N ARG A 152 -0.15 -13.69 -9.27
CA ARG A 152 1.13 -13.00 -9.02
C ARG A 152 2.09 -13.02 -10.23
N SER A 153 1.54 -13.00 -11.44
CA SER A 153 2.31 -13.15 -12.69
C SER A 153 3.17 -11.92 -13.03
N GLY A 154 2.77 -10.72 -12.56
CA GLY A 154 3.55 -9.50 -12.69
C GLY A 154 4.70 -9.43 -11.68
N SER A 155 5.84 -8.89 -12.11
CA SER A 155 7.06 -8.68 -11.33
C SER A 155 7.50 -7.21 -11.38
N VAL A 156 8.49 -6.84 -10.57
CA VAL A 156 9.14 -5.52 -10.65
C VAL A 156 9.67 -5.25 -12.06
N LYS A 157 10.33 -6.24 -12.70
CA LYS A 157 10.82 -6.11 -14.07
C LYS A 157 9.69 -5.83 -15.06
N THR A 158 8.57 -6.55 -14.93
CA THR A 158 7.38 -6.32 -15.75
C THR A 158 6.86 -4.90 -15.56
N LEU A 159 6.77 -4.43 -14.31
CA LEU A 159 6.31 -3.09 -13.98
C LEU A 159 7.24 -2.01 -14.56
N GLN A 160 8.55 -2.21 -14.48
CA GLN A 160 9.55 -1.29 -15.05
C GLN A 160 9.40 -1.17 -16.57
N GLN A 161 9.30 -2.29 -17.29
CA GLN A 161 9.09 -2.30 -18.73
C GLN A 161 7.79 -1.60 -19.14
N MET A 162 6.73 -1.76 -18.36
CA MET A 162 5.47 -1.07 -18.59
C MET A 162 5.59 0.42 -18.27
N GLY A 163 6.29 0.78 -17.20
CA GLY A 163 6.57 2.18 -16.82
C GLY A 163 7.28 2.95 -17.93
N GLU A 164 8.33 2.38 -18.51
CA GLU A 164 9.05 2.94 -19.64
C GLU A 164 8.13 3.22 -20.85
N ARG A 165 7.24 2.28 -21.17
CA ARG A 165 6.29 2.43 -22.29
C ARG A 165 5.18 3.43 -22.02
N LEU A 166 4.74 3.55 -20.76
CA LEU A 166 3.58 4.35 -20.36
C LEU A 166 3.95 5.73 -19.78
N GLY A 167 5.25 5.99 -19.58
CA GLY A 167 5.76 7.29 -19.14
C GLY A 167 5.70 7.50 -17.63
N PHE A 168 5.89 6.46 -16.81
CA PHE A 168 6.09 6.57 -15.37
C PHE A 168 7.35 5.83 -14.91
N GLN A 169 7.99 6.35 -13.87
CA GLN A 169 9.19 5.76 -13.29
C GLN A 169 8.82 4.62 -12.34
N VAL A 170 9.70 3.62 -12.21
CA VAL A 170 9.55 2.55 -11.22
C VAL A 170 10.81 2.39 -10.40
N LYS A 171 10.67 2.51 -9.09
CA LYS A 171 11.75 2.29 -8.13
C LYS A 171 11.47 1.05 -7.29
N ALA A 172 12.41 0.11 -7.35
CA ALA A 172 12.42 -1.03 -6.44
C ALA A 172 13.30 -0.71 -5.24
N VAL A 173 12.78 -0.95 -4.04
CA VAL A 173 13.48 -0.75 -2.77
C VAL A 173 13.90 -2.12 -2.24
N ALA A 174 15.17 -2.24 -1.89
CA ALA A 174 15.72 -3.45 -1.31
C ALA A 174 15.07 -3.77 0.04
N SER A 175 15.03 -5.05 0.38
CA SER A 175 14.53 -5.49 1.68
C SER A 175 15.40 -4.95 2.81
N VAL A 176 14.76 -4.37 3.83
CA VAL A 176 15.46 -3.94 5.05
C VAL A 176 15.74 -5.16 5.91
N MET A 177 16.97 -5.28 6.33
CA MET A 177 17.42 -6.36 7.23
C MET A 177 17.60 -5.81 8.65
N HIS A 178 17.21 -6.58 9.65
CA HIS A 178 17.47 -6.33 11.05
C HIS A 178 17.99 -7.62 11.69
N GLN A 179 19.19 -7.57 12.31
CA GLN A 179 19.85 -8.75 12.92
C GLN A 179 19.86 -9.98 12.00
N GLN A 180 20.19 -9.79 10.71
CA GLN A 180 20.23 -10.81 9.64
C GLN A 180 18.87 -11.41 9.23
N GLU A 181 17.77 -10.93 9.78
CA GLU A 181 16.41 -11.29 9.35
C GLU A 181 15.80 -10.18 8.53
N ARG A 182 15.00 -10.58 7.54
CA ARG A 182 14.24 -9.64 6.71
C ARG A 182 13.08 -9.04 7.51
N VAL A 183 13.05 -7.72 7.62
CA VAL A 183 11.93 -7.00 8.25
C VAL A 183 10.68 -7.14 7.39
N SER A 184 9.62 -7.70 7.98
CA SER A 184 8.36 -7.97 7.28
C SER A 184 7.16 -7.95 8.24
N SER A 185 5.94 -7.81 7.69
CA SER A 185 4.73 -7.97 8.50
C SER A 185 4.57 -9.39 9.09
N SER A 186 5.19 -10.41 8.49
CA SER A 186 5.19 -11.76 9.08
C SER A 186 6.04 -11.79 10.34
N LEU A 187 7.28 -11.30 10.28
CA LEU A 187 8.14 -11.18 11.46
C LEU A 187 7.48 -10.36 12.58
N LEU A 188 6.81 -9.26 12.24
CA LEU A 188 6.08 -8.48 13.25
C LEU A 188 4.95 -9.28 13.93
N ARG A 189 4.25 -10.14 13.19
CA ARG A 189 3.21 -11.00 13.79
C ARG A 189 3.82 -12.00 14.75
N ASP A 190 4.93 -12.62 14.37
CA ASP A 190 5.62 -13.59 15.21
C ASP A 190 6.11 -12.92 16.52
N VAL A 191 6.70 -11.74 16.42
CA VAL A 191 7.13 -10.91 17.55
C VAL A 191 5.97 -10.55 18.47
N LEU A 192 4.81 -10.17 17.92
CA LEU A 192 3.62 -9.84 18.71
C LEU A 192 3.00 -11.08 19.35
N GLN A 193 2.99 -12.24 18.70
CA GLN A 193 2.53 -13.50 19.28
C GLN A 193 3.37 -13.94 20.46
N MET A 194 4.67 -13.62 20.44
CA MET A 194 5.59 -13.86 21.56
C MET A 194 5.52 -12.75 22.63
N ALA A 195 4.63 -11.75 22.47
CA ALA A 195 4.54 -10.57 23.33
C ALA A 195 5.89 -9.81 23.49
N ASN A 196 6.79 -9.88 22.51
CA ASN A 196 8.09 -9.22 22.53
C ASN A 196 7.95 -7.76 22.01
N LEU A 197 7.43 -6.88 22.86
CA LEU A 197 7.23 -5.46 22.51
C LEU A 197 8.52 -4.68 22.26
N PRO A 198 9.64 -4.95 22.95
CA PRO A 198 10.92 -4.32 22.60
C PRO A 198 11.35 -4.64 21.15
N ALA A 199 11.30 -5.90 20.72
CA ALA A 199 11.60 -6.26 19.33
C ALA A 199 10.61 -5.62 18.33
N TYR A 200 9.34 -5.49 18.68
CA TYR A 200 8.38 -4.75 17.86
C TYR A 200 8.84 -3.30 17.64
N LYS A 201 9.28 -2.62 18.71
CA LYS A 201 9.77 -1.24 18.63
C LYS A 201 11.03 -1.14 17.77
N ASP A 202 11.96 -2.09 17.87
CA ASP A 202 13.16 -2.13 17.03
C ASP A 202 12.81 -2.28 15.54
N LEU A 203 11.79 -3.06 15.20
CA LEU A 203 11.38 -3.33 13.83
C LEU A 203 10.48 -2.24 13.22
N THR A 204 9.87 -1.38 14.05
CA THR A 204 8.91 -0.35 13.59
C THR A 204 9.32 1.08 13.90
N GLY A 205 10.27 1.27 14.84
CA GLY A 205 10.67 2.57 15.36
C GLY A 205 9.65 3.21 16.31
N ARG A 206 8.61 2.47 16.76
CA ARG A 206 7.53 3.00 17.62
C ARG A 206 7.00 1.94 18.58
N ASP A 207 6.37 2.39 19.64
CA ASP A 207 5.69 1.49 20.57
C ASP A 207 4.44 0.87 19.92
N TYR A 208 4.05 -0.33 20.39
CA TYR A 208 2.82 -0.96 19.95
C TYR A 208 1.61 -0.27 20.59
N GLU A 209 0.69 0.19 19.76
CA GLU A 209 -0.49 0.89 20.17
C GLU A 209 -1.76 0.10 19.86
N LEU A 210 -2.68 0.08 20.82
CA LEU A 210 -4.02 -0.43 20.64
C LEU A 210 -5.00 0.74 20.68
N SER A 211 -5.79 0.88 19.63
CA SER A 211 -6.90 1.84 19.60
C SER A 211 -8.23 1.11 19.58
N GLY A 212 -9.20 1.61 20.31
CA GLY A 212 -10.52 1.00 20.38
C GLY A 212 -11.54 1.92 21.06
N ARG A 213 -12.81 1.53 20.96
CA ARG A 213 -13.89 2.21 21.67
C ARG A 213 -14.04 1.60 23.06
N VAL A 214 -14.02 2.43 24.10
CA VAL A 214 -14.35 1.98 25.44
C VAL A 214 -15.85 1.64 25.51
N SER A 215 -16.17 0.43 25.93
CA SER A 215 -17.54 -0.02 26.16
C SER A 215 -17.71 -0.50 27.61
N TYR A 216 -18.90 -0.41 28.12
CA TYR A 216 -19.21 -0.94 29.46
C TYR A 216 -19.07 -2.45 29.46
N GLY A 217 -18.17 -2.98 30.30
CA GLY A 217 -18.01 -4.41 30.55
C GLY A 217 -19.06 -4.94 31.53
N ARG A 218 -18.89 -6.20 31.97
CA ARG A 218 -19.79 -6.87 32.92
C ARG A 218 -19.77 -6.26 34.34
N GLN A 219 -19.00 -5.19 34.57
CA GLN A 219 -18.86 -4.51 35.88
C GLN A 219 -18.47 -5.43 37.03
N LEU A 220 -17.66 -6.49 36.74
CA LEU A 220 -17.25 -7.49 37.73
C LEU A 220 -16.18 -7.00 38.71
N GLY A 221 -15.64 -5.78 38.56
CA GLY A 221 -14.63 -5.18 39.43
C GLY A 221 -15.21 -4.22 40.50
N ARG A 222 -16.49 -4.27 40.77
CA ARG A 222 -17.06 -3.54 41.87
C ARG A 222 -16.96 -4.38 43.14
N THR A 223 -15.95 -4.16 43.97
CA THR A 223 -15.91 -4.44 45.40
C THR A 223 -16.25 -3.18 46.11
#